data_32db80229be0ace4ae1c2f7643ee8176
#
_entry.id   32db80229be0ace4ae1c2f7643ee8176
#
_cell.length_a   1.000
_cell.length_b   1.000
_cell.length_c   1.000
_cell.angle_alpha   90.00
_cell.angle_beta   90.00
_cell.angle_gamma   90.00
#
_symmetry.space_group_name_H-M   'P 1'
#
loop_
_entity.id
_entity.type
_entity.pdbx_description
1 polymer ?
#
loop_
_entity_poly.entity_id
_entity_poly.type
_entity_poly.pdbx_seq_one_letter_code
_entity_poly.pdbx_strand_id
1 'polypeptide(L)'
;MARTTCSPAAPATPQSLLQCLGHFLTPQVWKQAHQAVPRRRAWRWQTQPLLFILLGMTWCAGDSLPERFEPARAFYVAVHQRRRRPGRTFAGFEKALGKLPVPVLRAVATAVRGRLAQVFAQRLAVDGFIPLGCDGSRLACPRSEELERRLGLGQKPKPKRKQQAAAAPAAGGVKPRAAGTPQVWVTAVVHLGLGVLWSWRLGGGGASEREHLRRLLATLPRGALLVADAGYVGYELMAALQAAGVAFLLRLSSRAPLYVPDKSALKKYREGLVYYWPYAAQKKHLPPLVVRLWRVRGAKGDVWLVTNVLDEDRLPRGSAGKFYRWRWRNEMCHSDYPSSASLYPGRRAA
;
A
#
# COMPACT_ATOMS: atom_id res chain seq x y z
N MET A 1 8.04 24.24 -20.86
CA MET A 1 7.96 23.62 -19.50
C MET A 1 9.12 22.65 -19.36
N ALA A 2 10.14 23.03 -18.60
CA ALA A 2 11.36 22.24 -18.43
C ALA A 2 11.03 20.94 -17.69
N ARG A 3 11.40 19.81 -18.28
CA ARG A 3 11.45 18.52 -17.60
C ARG A 3 12.55 18.60 -16.55
N THR A 4 12.17 18.71 -15.28
CA THR A 4 13.09 18.48 -14.18
C THR A 4 13.47 17.01 -14.25
N THR A 5 14.56 16.69 -14.93
CA THR A 5 15.23 15.40 -14.86
C THR A 5 15.69 15.25 -13.42
N CYS A 6 15.03 14.35 -12.69
CA CYS A 6 15.54 13.90 -11.40
C CYS A 6 16.89 13.23 -11.71
N SER A 7 17.98 13.91 -11.37
CA SER A 7 19.32 13.35 -11.46
C SER A 7 19.33 12.07 -10.62
N PRO A 8 19.85 10.95 -11.10
CA PRO A 8 19.96 9.74 -10.28
C PRO A 8 20.74 10.12 -9.03
N ALA A 9 20.10 9.89 -7.87
CA ALA A 9 20.77 10.11 -6.59
C ALA A 9 22.07 9.33 -6.59
N ALA A 10 23.18 9.98 -6.20
CA ALA A 10 24.46 9.32 -6.07
C ALA A 10 24.29 8.04 -5.24
N PRO A 11 24.97 6.94 -5.59
CA PRO A 11 24.83 5.68 -4.88
C PRO A 11 25.11 5.91 -3.40
N ALA A 12 24.16 5.49 -2.55
CA ALA A 12 24.25 5.68 -1.12
C ALA A 12 25.53 5.01 -0.60
N THR A 13 26.43 5.77 -0.01
CA THR A 13 27.62 5.21 0.63
C THR A 13 27.21 4.37 1.85
N PRO A 14 27.97 3.35 2.25
CA PRO A 14 27.70 2.58 3.45
C PRO A 14 27.49 3.45 4.69
N GLN A 15 28.24 4.54 4.82
CA GLN A 15 28.10 5.51 5.91
C GLN A 15 26.77 6.27 5.86
N SER A 16 26.32 6.72 4.67
CA SER A 16 25.03 7.43 4.52
C SER A 16 23.85 6.52 4.82
N LEU A 17 23.94 5.23 4.45
CA LEU A 17 22.94 4.23 4.76
C LEU A 17 22.85 3.98 6.28
N LEU A 18 23.99 3.85 6.95
CA LEU A 18 24.04 3.69 8.40
C LEU A 18 23.45 4.86 9.17
N GLN A 19 23.80 6.08 8.75
CA GLN A 19 23.24 7.28 9.34
C GLN A 19 21.73 7.33 9.16
N CYS A 20 21.24 7.02 7.97
CA CYS A 20 19.83 6.96 7.67
C CYS A 20 19.11 5.88 8.53
N LEU A 21 19.63 4.67 8.55
CA LEU A 21 19.07 3.58 9.36
C LEU A 21 19.13 3.90 10.85
N GLY A 22 20.24 4.47 11.35
CA GLY A 22 20.38 4.88 12.73
C GLY A 22 19.44 6.01 13.14
N HIS A 23 19.09 6.88 12.20
CA HIS A 23 18.15 7.97 12.44
C HIS A 23 16.71 7.48 12.67
N PHE A 24 16.31 6.41 11.98
CA PHE A 24 14.96 5.84 12.08
C PHE A 24 14.88 4.59 12.95
N LEU A 25 15.89 3.73 12.93
CA LEU A 25 15.95 2.50 13.73
C LEU A 25 16.74 2.73 15.03
N THR A 26 16.31 3.71 15.81
CA THR A 26 16.94 4.09 17.07
C THR A 26 16.84 2.97 18.12
N PRO A 27 17.69 2.98 19.18
CA PRO A 27 17.54 2.07 20.31
C PRO A 27 16.15 2.04 20.93
N GLN A 28 15.46 3.19 20.93
CA GLN A 28 14.08 3.32 21.38
C GLN A 28 13.10 2.49 20.55
N VAL A 29 13.23 2.56 19.22
CA VAL A 29 12.42 1.76 18.28
C VAL A 29 12.59 0.26 18.55
N TRP A 30 13.83 -0.19 18.75
CA TRP A 30 14.11 -1.58 19.09
C TRP A 30 13.58 -1.98 20.46
N LYS A 31 13.67 -1.09 21.45
CA LYS A 31 13.10 -1.33 22.79
C LYS A 31 11.58 -1.54 22.70
N GLN A 32 10.87 -0.68 21.99
CA GLN A 32 9.43 -0.82 21.77
C GLN A 32 9.07 -2.10 21.01
N ALA A 33 9.82 -2.44 19.97
CA ALA A 33 9.62 -3.70 19.24
C ALA A 33 9.81 -4.94 20.11
N HIS A 34 10.78 -4.92 21.02
CA HIS A 34 11.03 -6.03 21.93
C HIS A 34 10.00 -6.18 23.06
N GLN A 35 9.32 -5.10 23.42
CA GLN A 35 8.21 -5.15 24.39
C GLN A 35 7.01 -5.92 23.84
N ALA A 36 6.82 -5.93 22.52
CA ALA A 36 5.68 -6.59 21.87
C ALA A 36 5.79 -8.12 21.84
N VAL A 37 6.97 -8.70 22.07
CA VAL A 37 7.18 -10.15 22.01
C VAL A 37 8.24 -10.59 23.03
N PRO A 38 8.01 -11.68 23.77
CA PRO A 38 8.98 -12.23 24.73
C PRO A 38 10.33 -12.53 24.06
N ARG A 39 11.42 -12.09 24.68
CA ARG A 39 12.78 -12.38 24.20
C ARG A 39 13.06 -13.88 24.33
N ARG A 40 13.29 -14.57 23.22
CA ARG A 40 13.82 -15.92 23.21
C ARG A 40 15.36 -15.85 23.17
N ARG A 41 16.01 -15.88 24.33
CA ARG A 41 17.48 -15.79 24.49
C ARG A 41 18.25 -16.85 23.70
N ALA A 42 17.66 -18.01 23.45
CA ALA A 42 18.32 -19.15 22.82
C ALA A 42 18.44 -19.06 21.28
N TRP A 43 17.82 -18.10 20.64
CA TRP A 43 17.84 -18.04 19.17
C TRP A 43 19.12 -17.40 18.63
N ARG A 44 19.76 -18.10 17.68
CA ARG A 44 20.92 -17.61 16.95
C ARG A 44 20.58 -16.35 16.14
N TRP A 45 19.36 -16.27 15.59
CA TRP A 45 18.82 -15.12 14.88
C TRP A 45 17.92 -14.29 15.82
N GLN A 46 18.45 -13.19 16.27
CA GLN A 46 17.66 -12.21 17.03
C GLN A 46 16.93 -11.26 16.09
N THR A 47 15.86 -10.63 16.56
CA THR A 47 15.01 -9.76 15.75
C THR A 47 15.76 -8.61 15.08
N GLN A 48 16.63 -7.92 15.80
CA GLN A 48 17.34 -6.76 15.28
C GLN A 48 18.28 -7.12 14.12
N PRO A 49 19.22 -8.07 14.23
CA PRO A 49 20.05 -8.47 13.09
C PRO A 49 19.23 -9.03 11.93
N LEU A 50 18.17 -9.79 12.22
CA LEU A 50 17.30 -10.37 11.19
C LEU A 50 16.65 -9.26 10.33
N LEU A 51 16.03 -8.28 10.96
CA LEU A 51 15.37 -7.16 10.26
C LEU A 51 16.36 -6.20 9.63
N PHE A 52 17.51 -5.94 10.27
CA PHE A 52 18.52 -5.08 9.71
C PHE A 52 19.12 -5.65 8.42
N ILE A 53 19.42 -6.95 8.41
CA ILE A 53 19.93 -7.65 7.23
C ILE A 53 18.84 -7.68 6.14
N LEU A 54 17.59 -7.97 6.48
CA LEU A 54 16.47 -7.93 5.53
C LEU A 54 16.35 -6.56 4.84
N LEU A 55 16.41 -5.48 5.62
CA LEU A 55 16.42 -4.12 5.08
C LEU A 55 17.66 -3.87 4.23
N GLY A 56 18.85 -4.29 4.69
CA GLY A 56 20.10 -4.15 3.94
C GLY A 56 20.06 -4.82 2.56
N MET A 57 19.39 -5.96 2.45
CA MET A 57 19.22 -6.67 1.17
C MET A 57 18.48 -5.85 0.10
N THR A 58 17.67 -4.85 0.49
CA THR A 58 16.98 -3.97 -0.48
C THR A 58 17.94 -3.01 -1.20
N TRP A 59 19.10 -2.74 -0.62
CA TRP A 59 20.15 -1.88 -1.21
C TRP A 59 21.31 -2.66 -1.81
N CYS A 60 21.40 -3.98 -1.58
CA CYS A 60 22.42 -4.81 -2.15
C CYS A 60 22.08 -5.20 -3.59
N ALA A 61 23.07 -5.11 -4.48
CA ALA A 61 22.98 -5.66 -5.82
C ALA A 61 22.95 -7.19 -5.78
N GLY A 62 22.32 -7.81 -6.76
CA GLY A 62 22.19 -9.25 -6.92
C GLY A 62 20.86 -9.62 -7.57
N ASP A 63 20.86 -10.67 -8.37
CA ASP A 63 19.67 -11.15 -9.09
C ASP A 63 18.80 -12.07 -8.21
N SER A 64 19.38 -12.64 -7.17
CA SER A 64 18.71 -13.54 -6.24
C SER A 64 18.79 -13.06 -4.79
N LEU A 65 17.86 -13.53 -3.95
CA LEU A 65 17.88 -13.23 -2.52
C LEU A 65 19.15 -13.74 -1.81
N PRO A 66 19.67 -14.95 -2.10
CA PRO A 66 20.93 -15.41 -1.54
C PRO A 66 22.11 -14.47 -1.85
N GLU A 67 22.23 -13.98 -3.08
CA GLU A 67 23.30 -13.05 -3.49
C GLU A 67 23.21 -11.72 -2.74
N ARG A 68 22.02 -11.21 -2.48
CA ARG A 68 21.82 -9.98 -1.69
C ARG A 68 22.06 -10.18 -0.20
N PHE A 69 21.87 -11.42 0.29
CA PHE A 69 22.04 -11.73 1.70
C PHE A 69 23.48 -11.61 2.18
N GLU A 70 24.45 -12.14 1.42
CA GLU A 70 25.85 -12.15 1.83
C GLU A 70 26.41 -10.74 2.07
N PRO A 71 26.32 -9.77 1.14
CA PRO A 71 26.81 -8.42 1.37
C PRO A 71 26.04 -7.70 2.48
N ALA A 72 24.73 -7.89 2.59
CA ALA A 72 23.92 -7.29 3.65
C ALA A 72 24.32 -7.82 5.04
N ARG A 73 24.59 -9.13 5.13
CA ARG A 73 25.10 -9.75 6.35
C ARG A 73 26.50 -9.31 6.70
N ALA A 74 27.41 -9.26 5.73
CA ALA A 74 28.79 -8.78 5.92
C ALA A 74 28.78 -7.34 6.44
N PHE A 75 27.99 -6.48 5.84
CA PHE A 75 27.77 -5.11 6.29
C PHE A 75 27.28 -5.04 7.75
N TYR A 76 26.23 -5.82 8.10
CA TYR A 76 25.75 -5.87 9.48
C TYR A 76 26.85 -6.26 10.47
N VAL A 77 27.65 -7.27 10.14
CA VAL A 77 28.74 -7.78 11.01
C VAL A 77 29.86 -6.76 11.16
N ALA A 78 30.20 -6.04 10.09
CA ALA A 78 31.23 -4.99 10.11
C ALA A 78 30.82 -3.81 11.01
N VAL A 79 29.53 -3.41 10.95
CA VAL A 79 29.01 -2.27 11.69
C VAL A 79 28.74 -2.60 13.16
N HIS A 80 28.27 -3.81 13.43
CA HIS A 80 27.90 -4.23 14.78
C HIS A 80 28.90 -5.23 15.33
N GLN A 81 29.92 -4.76 16.00
CA GLN A 81 30.95 -5.58 16.67
C GLN A 81 30.35 -6.26 17.92
N ARG A 82 29.44 -7.20 17.72
CA ARG A 82 28.81 -7.95 18.81
C ARG A 82 29.51 -9.28 19.03
N ARG A 83 29.61 -9.71 20.30
CA ARG A 83 30.12 -11.06 20.66
C ARG A 83 29.36 -12.16 19.92
N ARG A 84 28.04 -12.03 19.77
CA ARG A 84 27.19 -13.02 19.11
C ARG A 84 26.87 -12.58 17.70
N ARG A 85 27.51 -13.21 16.72
CA ARG A 85 27.29 -12.96 15.29
C ARG A 85 26.00 -13.66 14.80
N PRO A 86 25.24 -13.09 13.86
CA PRO A 86 24.11 -13.74 13.21
C PRO A 86 24.58 -14.98 12.43
N GLY A 87 23.64 -15.88 12.12
CA GLY A 87 23.92 -17.07 11.30
C GLY A 87 24.57 -16.72 9.96
N ARG A 88 25.26 -17.71 9.36
CA ARG A 88 26.03 -17.52 8.13
C ARG A 88 25.26 -17.88 6.86
N THR A 89 24.23 -18.71 6.94
CA THR A 89 23.58 -19.28 5.77
C THR A 89 22.26 -18.57 5.46
N PHE A 90 21.95 -18.39 4.19
CA PHE A 90 20.68 -17.84 3.72
C PHE A 90 19.50 -18.72 4.17
N ALA A 91 19.60 -20.04 4.06
CA ALA A 91 18.55 -20.97 4.51
C ALA A 91 18.24 -20.81 6.01
N GLY A 92 19.27 -20.60 6.85
CA GLY A 92 19.08 -20.29 8.27
C GLY A 92 18.40 -18.93 8.52
N PHE A 93 18.71 -17.94 7.70
CA PHE A 93 18.04 -16.64 7.71
C PHE A 93 16.58 -16.73 7.31
N GLU A 94 16.27 -17.39 6.20
CA GLU A 94 14.92 -17.60 5.68
C GLU A 94 14.04 -18.34 6.70
N LYS A 95 14.56 -19.43 7.27
CA LYS A 95 13.88 -20.18 8.34
C LYS A 95 13.61 -19.33 9.58
N ALA A 96 14.53 -18.43 9.93
CA ALA A 96 14.35 -17.51 11.05
C ALA A 96 13.31 -16.42 10.74
N LEU A 97 13.32 -15.92 9.51
CA LEU A 97 12.36 -14.92 9.03
C LEU A 97 10.93 -15.49 9.03
N GLY A 98 10.75 -16.73 8.57
CA GLY A 98 9.46 -17.43 8.62
C GLY A 98 8.92 -17.65 10.03
N LYS A 99 9.79 -17.64 11.05
CA LYS A 99 9.40 -17.75 12.48
C LYS A 99 9.19 -16.39 13.16
N LEU A 100 9.44 -15.28 12.46
CA LEU A 100 9.27 -13.94 13.03
C LEU A 100 7.79 -13.63 13.24
N PRO A 101 7.35 -13.36 14.49
CA PRO A 101 5.95 -13.08 14.75
C PRO A 101 5.48 -11.77 14.10
N VAL A 102 4.33 -11.78 13.44
CA VAL A 102 3.73 -10.60 12.82
C VAL A 102 3.59 -9.40 13.78
N PRO A 103 3.24 -9.59 15.09
CA PRO A 103 3.21 -8.49 16.04
C PRO A 103 4.52 -7.72 16.17
N VAL A 104 5.69 -8.39 16.04
CA VAL A 104 7.00 -7.71 16.04
C VAL A 104 7.12 -6.75 14.87
N LEU A 105 6.78 -7.20 13.66
CA LEU A 105 6.81 -6.35 12.47
C LEU A 105 5.89 -5.13 12.62
N ARG A 106 4.71 -5.34 13.18
CA ARG A 106 3.76 -4.25 13.46
C ARG A 106 4.30 -3.27 14.50
N ALA A 107 4.94 -3.76 15.55
CA ALA A 107 5.54 -2.91 16.59
C ALA A 107 6.69 -2.08 16.01
N VAL A 108 7.60 -2.68 15.24
CA VAL A 108 8.68 -1.95 14.53
C VAL A 108 8.08 -0.89 13.60
N ALA A 109 7.11 -1.25 12.78
CA ALA A 109 6.46 -0.32 11.87
C ALA A 109 5.79 0.86 12.61
N THR A 110 5.12 0.58 13.72
CA THR A 110 4.49 1.62 14.54
C THR A 110 5.53 2.56 15.17
N ALA A 111 6.63 2.01 15.69
CA ALA A 111 7.70 2.80 16.28
C ALA A 111 8.44 3.64 15.22
N VAL A 112 8.74 3.07 14.04
CA VAL A 112 9.34 3.80 12.90
C VAL A 112 8.40 4.90 12.42
N ARG A 113 7.10 4.64 12.29
CA ARG A 113 6.10 5.65 11.92
C ARG A 113 6.06 6.81 12.92
N GLY A 114 6.08 6.51 14.24
CA GLY A 114 6.17 7.55 15.27
C GLY A 114 7.45 8.39 15.12
N ARG A 115 8.58 7.76 14.82
CA ARG A 115 9.84 8.46 14.57
C ARG A 115 9.80 9.31 13.30
N LEU A 116 9.23 8.79 12.22
CA LEU A 116 8.99 9.55 10.98
C LEU A 116 8.15 10.81 11.24
N ALA A 117 7.07 10.67 12.01
CA ALA A 117 6.21 11.79 12.36
C ALA A 117 6.96 12.87 13.16
N GLN A 118 7.89 12.49 14.03
CA GLN A 118 8.74 13.44 14.77
C GLN A 118 9.76 14.13 13.86
N VAL A 119 10.50 13.34 13.05
CA VAL A 119 11.57 13.87 12.18
C VAL A 119 11.03 14.81 11.12
N PHE A 120 9.87 14.49 10.55
CA PHE A 120 9.24 15.28 9.50
C PHE A 120 8.07 16.14 9.98
N ALA A 121 7.99 16.45 11.29
CA ALA A 121 6.84 17.16 11.88
C ALA A 121 6.43 18.40 11.09
N GLN A 122 7.40 19.23 10.66
CA GLN A 122 7.15 20.45 9.89
C GLN A 122 6.75 20.21 8.42
N ARG A 123 6.97 19.02 7.88
CA ARG A 123 6.69 18.64 6.49
C ARG A 123 5.55 17.62 6.37
N LEU A 124 5.00 17.20 7.51
CA LEU A 124 3.95 16.19 7.53
C LEU A 124 2.64 16.77 7.00
N ALA A 125 2.31 17.98 7.40
CA ALA A 125 1.13 18.68 6.92
C ALA A 125 1.45 19.53 5.68
N VAL A 126 0.56 19.49 4.70
CA VAL A 126 0.58 20.29 3.48
C VAL A 126 -0.83 20.85 3.28
N ASP A 127 -0.94 22.17 3.10
CA ASP A 127 -2.23 22.85 2.96
C ASP A 127 -3.22 22.45 4.08
N GLY A 128 -2.76 22.36 5.32
CA GLY A 128 -3.59 22.00 6.48
C GLY A 128 -3.97 20.52 6.63
N PHE A 129 -3.49 19.64 5.76
CA PHE A 129 -3.75 18.21 5.79
C PHE A 129 -2.49 17.37 5.80
N ILE A 130 -2.58 16.16 6.36
CA ILE A 130 -1.59 15.10 6.18
C ILE A 130 -2.03 14.23 4.99
N PRO A 131 -1.48 14.46 3.77
CA PRO A 131 -1.97 13.79 2.56
C PRO A 131 -1.47 12.34 2.49
N LEU A 132 -2.40 11.40 2.56
CA LEU A 132 -2.14 9.97 2.51
C LEU A 132 -2.79 9.36 1.27
N GLY A 133 -2.01 8.71 0.41
CA GLY A 133 -2.51 7.91 -0.70
C GLY A 133 -2.77 6.48 -0.27
N CYS A 134 -3.85 5.88 -0.75
CA CYS A 134 -4.11 4.46 -0.56
C CYS A 134 -4.21 3.76 -1.91
N ASP A 135 -3.49 2.65 -2.03
CA ASP A 135 -3.53 1.82 -3.23
C ASP A 135 -3.31 0.35 -2.87
N GLY A 136 -3.75 -0.54 -3.75
CA GLY A 136 -3.65 -1.97 -3.58
C GLY A 136 -2.93 -2.65 -4.74
N SER A 137 -2.04 -3.59 -4.42
CA SER A 137 -1.33 -4.41 -5.39
C SER A 137 -1.49 -5.88 -5.09
N ARG A 138 -1.50 -6.70 -6.14
CA ARG A 138 -1.51 -8.16 -6.03
C ARG A 138 -0.16 -8.71 -6.38
N LEU A 139 0.41 -9.47 -5.47
CA LEU A 139 1.67 -10.18 -5.66
C LEU A 139 1.38 -11.65 -5.90
N ALA A 140 1.79 -12.18 -7.04
CA ALA A 140 1.71 -13.61 -7.31
C ALA A 140 2.72 -14.34 -6.42
N CYS A 141 2.28 -15.44 -5.80
CA CYS A 141 3.11 -16.31 -4.99
C CYS A 141 3.45 -17.60 -5.72
N PRO A 142 4.56 -18.26 -5.37
CA PRO A 142 4.86 -19.59 -5.86
C PRO A 142 3.69 -20.55 -5.60
N ARG A 143 3.51 -21.50 -6.50
CA ARG A 143 2.43 -22.46 -6.38
C ARG A 143 2.84 -23.58 -5.43
N SER A 144 2.20 -23.66 -4.28
CA SER A 144 2.29 -24.75 -3.34
C SER A 144 0.93 -24.98 -2.70
N GLU A 145 0.65 -26.20 -2.30
CA GLU A 145 -0.61 -26.58 -1.68
C GLU A 145 -0.94 -25.72 -0.45
N GLU A 146 0.05 -25.44 0.37
CA GLU A 146 -0.12 -24.60 1.55
C GLU A 146 -0.48 -23.14 1.20
N LEU A 147 0.16 -22.55 0.16
CA LEU A 147 -0.13 -21.19 -0.28
C LEU A 147 -1.50 -21.13 -0.97
N GLU A 148 -1.86 -22.14 -1.76
CA GLU A 148 -3.19 -22.23 -2.38
C GLU A 148 -4.29 -22.30 -1.30
N ARG A 149 -4.08 -23.09 -0.26
CA ARG A 149 -5.02 -23.21 0.88
C ARG A 149 -5.14 -21.92 1.68
N ARG A 150 -4.02 -21.22 1.95
CA ARG A 150 -4.00 -20.02 2.80
C ARG A 150 -4.45 -18.75 2.08
N LEU A 151 -4.07 -18.60 0.82
CA LEU A 151 -4.27 -17.37 0.06
C LEU A 151 -5.45 -17.45 -0.90
N GLY A 152 -5.88 -18.67 -1.23
CA GLY A 152 -6.83 -18.94 -2.29
C GLY A 152 -6.21 -18.69 -3.68
N LEU A 153 -6.84 -19.24 -4.70
CA LEU A 153 -6.48 -18.97 -6.08
C LEU A 153 -7.03 -17.60 -6.48
N GLY A 154 -6.16 -16.75 -7.01
CA GLY A 154 -6.57 -15.43 -7.49
C GLY A 154 -7.68 -15.54 -8.54
N GLN A 155 -8.63 -14.62 -8.51
CA GLN A 155 -9.63 -14.54 -9.57
C GLN A 155 -8.93 -14.27 -10.90
N LYS A 156 -9.25 -15.08 -11.92
CA LYS A 156 -8.82 -14.79 -13.31
C LYS A 156 -9.28 -13.37 -13.68
N PRO A 157 -8.45 -12.58 -14.38
CA PRO A 157 -8.93 -11.39 -15.03
C PRO A 157 -10.14 -11.78 -15.88
N LYS A 158 -11.27 -11.12 -15.71
CA LYS A 158 -12.41 -11.30 -16.63
C LYS A 158 -11.87 -11.04 -18.03
N PRO A 159 -12.08 -11.95 -19.00
CA PRO A 159 -11.64 -11.71 -20.37
C PRO A 159 -12.25 -10.38 -20.82
N LYS A 160 -11.42 -9.46 -21.30
CA LYS A 160 -11.89 -8.26 -21.98
C LYS A 160 -12.84 -8.78 -23.07
N ARG A 161 -14.09 -8.36 -23.04
CA ARG A 161 -15.14 -8.72 -23.99
C ARG A 161 -14.65 -8.38 -25.41
N LYS A 162 -13.86 -9.28 -26.01
CA LYS A 162 -13.59 -9.26 -27.44
C LYS A 162 -14.86 -9.74 -28.12
N GLN A 163 -15.29 -8.98 -29.09
CA GLN A 163 -16.34 -9.31 -30.03
C GLN A 163 -16.28 -10.79 -30.37
N GLN A 164 -17.38 -11.47 -30.17
CA GLN A 164 -17.62 -12.82 -30.62
C GLN A 164 -17.50 -12.86 -32.15
N ALA A 165 -16.36 -13.35 -32.66
CA ALA A 165 -16.35 -13.99 -33.92
C ALA A 165 -16.80 -15.44 -33.65
N ALA A 166 -17.88 -15.84 -34.28
CA ALA A 166 -18.45 -17.17 -34.21
C ALA A 166 -17.42 -18.19 -34.64
N ALA A 167 -17.03 -19.09 -33.74
CA ALA A 167 -16.30 -20.30 -34.07
C ALA A 167 -17.11 -21.49 -33.55
N ALA A 168 -17.38 -22.41 -34.46
CA ALA A 168 -18.14 -23.62 -34.30
C ALA A 168 -17.66 -24.53 -33.14
N PRO A 169 -18.51 -25.39 -32.59
CA PRO A 169 -18.16 -26.27 -31.47
C PRO A 169 -17.33 -27.45 -31.97
N ALA A 170 -16.07 -27.50 -31.57
CA ALA A 170 -15.24 -28.68 -31.67
C ALA A 170 -15.41 -29.57 -30.45
N ALA A 171 -15.56 -30.86 -30.71
CA ALA A 171 -15.88 -31.93 -29.79
C ALA A 171 -15.09 -32.01 -28.51
N GLY A 172 -15.76 -32.27 -27.42
CA GLY A 172 -15.48 -33.16 -26.27
C GLY A 172 -14.07 -33.21 -25.65
N GLY A 173 -13.42 -32.11 -25.36
CA GLY A 173 -12.25 -32.12 -24.50
C GLY A 173 -12.46 -31.15 -23.33
N VAL A 174 -12.49 -31.66 -22.09
CA VAL A 174 -12.50 -30.82 -20.87
C VAL A 174 -11.18 -30.04 -20.90
N LYS A 175 -11.24 -28.76 -21.34
CA LYS A 175 -10.10 -27.85 -21.25
C LYS A 175 -9.71 -27.72 -19.78
N PRO A 176 -8.45 -28.05 -19.41
CA PRO A 176 -8.03 -27.88 -18.04
C PRO A 176 -8.21 -26.42 -17.66
N ARG A 177 -9.02 -26.17 -16.65
CA ARG A 177 -9.18 -24.85 -16.05
C ARG A 177 -7.79 -24.39 -15.61
N ALA A 178 -7.17 -23.48 -16.37
CA ALA A 178 -5.93 -22.86 -15.93
C ALA A 178 -6.21 -22.19 -14.58
N ALA A 179 -5.85 -22.88 -13.50
CA ALA A 179 -6.02 -22.38 -12.17
C ALA A 179 -5.18 -21.12 -12.01
N GLY A 180 -5.73 -20.06 -11.41
CA GLY A 180 -4.97 -18.87 -11.06
C GLY A 180 -3.84 -19.22 -10.07
N THR A 181 -2.78 -18.43 -10.03
CA THR A 181 -1.74 -18.56 -9.01
C THR A 181 -2.22 -18.01 -7.67
N PRO A 182 -1.75 -18.54 -6.52
CA PRO A 182 -1.97 -17.93 -5.22
C PRO A 182 -1.49 -16.48 -5.22
N GLN A 183 -2.25 -15.58 -4.61
CA GLN A 183 -1.91 -14.16 -4.60
C GLN A 183 -2.01 -13.60 -3.19
N VAL A 184 -1.05 -12.76 -2.83
CA VAL A 184 -1.14 -11.87 -1.67
C VAL A 184 -1.64 -10.52 -2.15
N TRP A 185 -2.69 -10.02 -1.53
CA TRP A 185 -3.14 -8.65 -1.73
C TRP A 185 -2.49 -7.75 -0.70
N VAL A 186 -1.75 -6.75 -1.17
CA VAL A 186 -1.11 -5.72 -0.35
C VAL A 186 -1.90 -4.43 -0.53
N THR A 187 -2.45 -3.90 0.54
CA THR A 187 -3.00 -2.53 0.56
C THR A 187 -2.06 -1.66 1.36
N ALA A 188 -1.52 -0.62 0.72
CA ALA A 188 -0.56 0.31 1.30
C ALA A 188 -1.18 1.70 1.45
N VAL A 189 -0.86 2.35 2.55
CA VAL A 189 -1.12 3.77 2.79
C VAL A 189 0.22 4.48 2.83
N VAL A 190 0.41 5.48 1.97
CA VAL A 190 1.69 6.17 1.76
C VAL A 190 1.48 7.67 1.96
N HIS A 191 2.41 8.35 2.63
CA HIS A 191 2.39 9.79 2.73
C HIS A 191 2.80 10.43 1.40
N LEU A 192 1.86 11.11 0.73
CA LEU A 192 2.03 11.57 -0.66
C LEU A 192 3.14 12.62 -0.83
N GLY A 193 3.33 13.48 0.16
CA GLY A 193 4.36 14.53 0.10
C GLY A 193 5.76 14.01 0.38
N LEU A 194 5.91 13.00 1.24
CA LEU A 194 7.20 12.44 1.66
C LEU A 194 7.57 11.15 0.90
N GLY A 195 6.61 10.49 0.22
CA GLY A 195 6.83 9.22 -0.45
C GLY A 195 7.13 8.04 0.51
N VAL A 196 6.73 8.15 1.79
CA VAL A 196 7.02 7.14 2.81
C VAL A 196 5.81 6.28 3.13
N LEU A 197 6.03 4.97 3.30
CA LEU A 197 4.99 4.03 3.71
C LEU A 197 4.53 4.36 5.14
N TRP A 198 3.24 4.68 5.26
CA TRP A 198 2.61 4.98 6.55
C TRP A 198 2.06 3.74 7.24
N SER A 199 1.32 2.94 6.51
CA SER A 199 0.72 1.71 7.03
C SER A 199 0.40 0.74 5.90
N TRP A 200 0.22 -0.55 6.21
CA TRP A 200 -0.14 -1.56 5.21
C TRP A 200 -0.97 -2.69 5.81
N ARG A 201 -1.65 -3.42 4.92
CA ARG A 201 -2.35 -4.65 5.25
C ARG A 201 -2.16 -5.69 4.17
N LEU A 202 -2.01 -6.94 4.59
CA LEU A 202 -1.92 -8.10 3.71
C LEU A 202 -3.20 -8.93 3.82
N GLY A 203 -3.62 -9.51 2.71
CA GLY A 203 -4.73 -10.47 2.63
C GLY A 203 -4.53 -11.49 1.53
N GLY A 204 -5.37 -12.50 1.47
CA GLY A 204 -5.39 -13.47 0.37
C GLY A 204 -5.99 -12.88 -0.91
N GLY A 205 -5.94 -13.63 -2.02
CA GLY A 205 -6.38 -13.17 -3.34
C GLY A 205 -7.84 -12.73 -3.44
N GLY A 206 -8.71 -13.15 -2.52
CA GLY A 206 -10.11 -12.71 -2.42
C GLY A 206 -10.36 -11.50 -1.49
N ALA A 207 -9.29 -10.91 -0.91
CA ALA A 207 -9.43 -9.79 0.00
C ALA A 207 -9.98 -8.53 -0.69
N SER A 208 -10.64 -7.66 0.09
CA SER A 208 -11.17 -6.39 -0.38
C SER A 208 -10.29 -5.23 0.08
N GLU A 209 -9.85 -4.38 -0.85
CA GLU A 209 -9.10 -3.16 -0.55
C GLU A 209 -9.85 -2.22 0.41
N ARG A 210 -11.16 -2.09 0.22
CA ARG A 210 -12.00 -1.25 1.09
C ARG A 210 -12.02 -1.78 2.52
N GLU A 211 -12.11 -3.10 2.69
CA GLU A 211 -12.08 -3.72 4.00
C GLU A 211 -10.69 -3.62 4.63
N HIS A 212 -9.61 -3.76 3.84
CA HIS A 212 -8.26 -3.50 4.31
C HIS A 212 -8.11 -2.08 4.83
N LEU A 213 -8.58 -1.10 4.05
CA LEU A 213 -8.50 0.31 4.46
C LEU A 213 -9.34 0.59 5.70
N ARG A 214 -10.57 0.05 5.81
CA ARG A 214 -11.38 0.15 7.04
C ARG A 214 -10.61 -0.28 8.28
N ARG A 215 -9.88 -1.39 8.19
CA ARG A 215 -9.07 -1.89 9.31
C ARG A 215 -7.80 -1.07 9.55
N LEU A 216 -7.38 -0.22 8.62
CA LEU A 216 -6.23 0.68 8.77
C LEU A 216 -6.63 2.04 9.32
N LEU A 217 -7.91 2.39 9.43
CA LEU A 217 -8.38 3.71 9.87
C LEU A 217 -7.77 4.13 11.22
N ALA A 218 -7.69 3.20 12.18
CA ALA A 218 -7.08 3.46 13.49
C ALA A 218 -5.59 3.83 13.44
N THR A 219 -4.90 3.59 12.30
CA THR A 219 -3.49 3.95 12.12
C THR A 219 -3.30 5.32 11.47
N LEU A 220 -4.37 5.94 10.99
CA LEU A 220 -4.31 7.24 10.35
C LEU A 220 -4.14 8.35 11.39
N PRO A 221 -3.33 9.37 11.11
CA PRO A 221 -3.13 10.48 12.05
C PRO A 221 -4.32 11.43 12.02
N ARG A 222 -4.45 12.22 13.08
CA ARG A 222 -5.37 13.37 13.07
C ARG A 222 -4.99 14.34 11.95
N GLY A 223 -5.97 14.89 11.25
CA GLY A 223 -5.73 15.76 10.10
C GLY A 223 -5.38 15.03 8.81
N ALA A 224 -5.50 13.71 8.76
CA ALA A 224 -5.31 12.94 7.54
C ALA A 224 -6.31 13.33 6.45
N LEU A 225 -5.83 13.48 5.22
CA LEU A 225 -6.62 13.51 3.99
C LEU A 225 -6.29 12.26 3.18
N LEU A 226 -7.23 11.32 3.14
CA LEU A 226 -7.06 10.10 2.36
C LEU A 226 -7.39 10.33 0.89
N VAL A 227 -6.42 10.11 0.02
CA VAL A 227 -6.55 10.25 -1.43
C VAL A 227 -6.50 8.88 -2.08
N ALA A 228 -7.56 8.50 -2.81
CA ALA A 228 -7.61 7.19 -3.43
C ALA A 228 -8.40 7.19 -4.75
N ASP A 229 -8.33 6.06 -5.48
CA ASP A 229 -9.00 5.90 -6.77
C ASP A 229 -10.50 5.55 -6.59
N ALA A 230 -11.22 5.49 -7.70
CA ALA A 230 -12.66 5.18 -7.78
C ALA A 230 -13.00 3.80 -7.16
N GLY A 231 -12.07 2.88 -7.12
CA GLY A 231 -12.22 1.60 -6.43
C GLY A 231 -12.58 1.72 -4.94
N TYR A 232 -12.21 2.82 -4.30
CA TYR A 232 -12.47 3.08 -2.89
C TYR A 232 -13.81 3.80 -2.64
N VAL A 233 -14.51 4.28 -3.66
CA VAL A 233 -15.83 4.89 -3.51
C VAL A 233 -16.84 3.82 -3.09
N GLY A 234 -17.46 4.03 -1.95
CA GLY A 234 -18.47 3.13 -1.41
C GLY A 234 -19.06 3.68 -0.11
N TYR A 235 -20.37 3.52 0.07
CA TYR A 235 -21.11 4.12 1.18
C TYR A 235 -20.50 3.76 2.54
N GLU A 236 -20.30 2.47 2.80
CA GLU A 236 -19.80 1.98 4.10
C GLU A 236 -18.39 2.49 4.43
N LEU A 237 -17.50 2.56 3.42
CA LEU A 237 -16.16 3.09 3.63
C LEU A 237 -16.19 4.60 3.86
N MET A 238 -16.91 5.35 3.03
CA MET A 238 -17.01 6.80 3.15
C MET A 238 -17.65 7.21 4.48
N ALA A 239 -18.72 6.51 4.91
CA ALA A 239 -19.34 6.71 6.22
C ALA A 239 -18.36 6.41 7.37
N ALA A 240 -17.58 5.32 7.26
CA ALA A 240 -16.58 4.98 8.27
C ALA A 240 -15.46 6.02 8.35
N LEU A 241 -15.01 6.58 7.22
CA LEU A 241 -14.04 7.68 7.19
C LEU A 241 -14.59 8.94 7.86
N GLN A 242 -15.83 9.31 7.57
CA GLN A 242 -16.51 10.45 8.22
C GLN A 242 -16.65 10.24 9.74
N ALA A 243 -17.10 9.07 10.17
CA ALA A 243 -17.22 8.72 11.57
C ALA A 243 -15.87 8.73 12.32
N ALA A 244 -14.78 8.37 11.63
CA ALA A 244 -13.43 8.43 12.17
C ALA A 244 -12.81 9.84 12.12
N GLY A 245 -13.52 10.87 11.65
CA GLY A 245 -12.99 12.22 11.48
C GLY A 245 -11.88 12.34 10.44
N VAL A 246 -11.79 11.39 9.50
CA VAL A 246 -10.80 11.38 8.43
C VAL A 246 -11.36 12.07 7.20
N ALA A 247 -10.65 13.11 6.73
CA ALA A 247 -10.96 13.71 5.44
C ALA A 247 -10.61 12.77 4.31
N PHE A 248 -11.38 12.77 3.24
CA PHE A 248 -11.06 11.99 2.04
C PHE A 248 -11.21 12.80 0.75
N LEU A 249 -10.47 12.39 -0.27
CA LEU A 249 -10.52 12.90 -1.62
C LEU A 249 -10.46 11.71 -2.58
N LEU A 250 -11.60 11.28 -3.10
CA LEU A 250 -11.71 10.07 -3.92
C LEU A 250 -12.07 10.44 -5.36
N ARG A 251 -11.48 9.72 -6.31
CA ARG A 251 -11.94 9.80 -7.70
C ARG A 251 -13.33 9.20 -7.82
N LEU A 252 -14.21 9.91 -8.51
CA LEU A 252 -15.55 9.44 -8.76
C LEU A 252 -15.64 8.75 -10.13
N SER A 253 -16.35 7.63 -10.19
CA SER A 253 -16.70 7.01 -11.48
C SER A 253 -17.86 7.78 -12.14
N SER A 254 -17.94 7.72 -13.47
CA SER A 254 -19.01 8.40 -14.23
C SER A 254 -20.45 7.93 -13.92
N ARG A 255 -20.60 6.86 -13.15
CA ARG A 255 -21.90 6.24 -12.82
C ARG A 255 -22.20 6.24 -11.31
N ALA A 256 -21.56 7.12 -10.54
CA ALA A 256 -21.85 7.18 -9.11
C ALA A 256 -23.26 7.77 -8.86
N PRO A 257 -24.06 7.18 -7.96
CA PRO A 257 -25.40 7.64 -7.65
C PRO A 257 -25.34 8.89 -6.75
N LEU A 258 -25.47 10.05 -7.39
CA LEU A 258 -25.48 11.35 -6.74
C LEU A 258 -26.86 11.99 -6.82
N TYR A 259 -27.19 12.75 -5.80
CA TYR A 259 -28.45 13.46 -5.65
C TYR A 259 -28.18 14.91 -5.25
N VAL A 260 -29.07 15.79 -5.61
CA VAL A 260 -29.09 17.18 -5.11
C VAL A 260 -29.78 17.24 -3.73
N PRO A 261 -29.70 18.37 -3.00
CA PRO A 261 -30.30 18.49 -1.66
C PRO A 261 -31.77 18.17 -1.56
N ASP A 262 -32.56 18.40 -2.62
CA ASP A 262 -33.96 18.01 -2.73
C ASP A 262 -34.21 16.51 -2.94
N LYS A 263 -33.10 15.70 -2.93
CA LYS A 263 -33.07 14.25 -3.16
C LYS A 263 -33.43 13.82 -4.58
N SER A 264 -33.54 14.72 -5.54
CA SER A 264 -33.65 14.35 -6.95
C SER A 264 -32.30 13.85 -7.49
N ALA A 265 -32.34 12.88 -8.42
CA ALA A 265 -31.14 12.29 -8.99
C ALA A 265 -30.39 13.30 -9.87
N LEU A 266 -29.05 13.39 -9.66
CA LEU A 266 -28.22 14.28 -10.43
C LEU A 266 -27.89 13.66 -11.81
N LYS A 267 -28.55 14.12 -12.86
CA LYS A 267 -28.38 13.59 -14.22
C LYS A 267 -26.99 13.87 -14.82
N LYS A 268 -26.40 15.03 -14.50
CA LYS A 268 -25.03 15.43 -14.93
C LYS A 268 -24.27 15.95 -13.72
N TYR A 269 -23.01 15.55 -13.58
CA TYR A 269 -22.18 16.04 -12.49
C TYR A 269 -21.95 17.55 -12.60
N ARG A 270 -22.09 18.22 -11.47
CA ARG A 270 -21.78 19.65 -11.30
C ARG A 270 -20.98 19.82 -10.02
N GLU A 271 -20.11 20.83 -10.00
CA GLU A 271 -19.37 21.19 -8.78
C GLU A 271 -20.33 21.66 -7.68
N GLY A 272 -19.89 21.51 -6.43
CA GLY A 272 -20.65 21.93 -5.27
C GLY A 272 -21.07 20.77 -4.37
N LEU A 273 -22.00 21.06 -3.47
CA LEU A 273 -22.52 20.09 -2.50
C LEU A 273 -23.54 19.16 -3.16
N VAL A 274 -23.37 17.87 -2.90
CA VAL A 274 -24.26 16.80 -3.39
C VAL A 274 -24.40 15.72 -2.33
N TYR A 275 -25.39 14.85 -2.51
CA TYR A 275 -25.61 13.66 -1.70
C TYR A 275 -25.11 12.42 -2.43
N TYR A 276 -24.25 11.64 -1.78
CA TYR A 276 -23.93 10.29 -2.22
C TYR A 276 -24.88 9.30 -1.51
N TRP A 277 -25.78 8.68 -2.27
CA TRP A 277 -26.80 7.83 -1.71
C TRP A 277 -27.14 6.63 -2.62
N PRO A 278 -26.29 5.59 -2.62
CA PRO A 278 -26.49 4.42 -3.46
C PRO A 278 -27.76 3.64 -3.04
N TYR A 279 -28.39 2.98 -3.99
CA TYR A 279 -29.62 2.22 -3.78
C TYR A 279 -29.55 1.24 -2.59
N ALA A 280 -28.42 0.57 -2.41
CA ALA A 280 -28.20 -0.33 -1.27
C ALA A 280 -28.30 0.37 0.10
N ALA A 281 -27.89 1.65 0.19
CA ALA A 281 -28.02 2.46 1.40
C ALA A 281 -29.47 2.94 1.58
N GLN A 282 -30.12 3.32 0.47
CA GLN A 282 -31.56 3.70 0.49
C GLN A 282 -32.40 2.55 0.98
N LYS A 283 -32.19 1.34 0.46
CA LYS A 283 -32.93 0.14 0.87
C LYS A 283 -32.76 -0.19 2.36
N LYS A 284 -31.60 0.17 2.94
CA LYS A 284 -31.29 0.00 4.37
C LYS A 284 -31.75 1.21 5.21
N HIS A 285 -32.45 2.17 4.66
CA HIS A 285 -32.87 3.42 5.30
C HIS A 285 -31.69 4.20 5.93
N LEU A 286 -30.50 4.07 5.35
CA LEU A 286 -29.33 4.83 5.81
C LEU A 286 -29.41 6.27 5.26
N PRO A 287 -28.94 7.29 6.01
CA PRO A 287 -28.97 8.68 5.55
C PRO A 287 -28.01 8.90 4.37
N PRO A 288 -28.29 9.87 3.48
CA PRO A 288 -27.32 10.25 2.45
C PRO A 288 -26.06 10.84 3.05
N LEU A 289 -24.90 10.59 2.41
CA LEU A 289 -23.65 11.24 2.78
C LEU A 289 -23.55 12.57 2.05
N VAL A 290 -23.43 13.65 2.81
CA VAL A 290 -23.16 14.98 2.26
C VAL A 290 -21.71 15.04 1.84
N VAL A 291 -21.47 15.38 0.58
CA VAL A 291 -20.12 15.46 0.00
C VAL A 291 -20.03 16.64 -0.96
N ARG A 292 -18.81 17.09 -1.22
CA ARG A 292 -18.53 18.12 -2.23
C ARG A 292 -17.87 17.48 -3.44
N LEU A 293 -18.24 17.97 -4.62
CA LEU A 293 -17.61 17.59 -5.88
C LEU A 293 -16.71 18.69 -6.40
N TRP A 294 -15.53 18.26 -6.87
CA TRP A 294 -14.59 19.08 -7.64
C TRP A 294 -14.36 18.49 -9.03
N ARG A 295 -14.33 19.34 -10.03
CA ARG A 295 -13.87 19.00 -11.38
C ARG A 295 -12.42 19.48 -11.52
N VAL A 296 -11.48 18.55 -11.69
CA VAL A 296 -10.06 18.87 -11.85
C VAL A 296 -9.56 18.38 -13.20
N ARG A 297 -8.66 19.14 -13.82
CA ARG A 297 -8.06 18.77 -15.09
C ARG A 297 -7.04 17.64 -14.86
N GLY A 298 -7.26 16.48 -15.45
CA GLY A 298 -6.33 15.36 -15.48
C GLY A 298 -5.57 15.26 -16.81
N ALA A 299 -4.58 14.36 -16.89
CA ALA A 299 -3.76 14.16 -18.09
C ALA A 299 -4.58 13.65 -19.30
N LYS A 300 -5.63 12.88 -19.05
CA LYS A 300 -6.50 12.27 -20.09
C LYS A 300 -7.92 12.85 -20.10
N GLY A 301 -8.09 14.10 -19.66
CA GLY A 301 -9.38 14.76 -19.53
C GLY A 301 -9.77 15.07 -18.09
N ASP A 302 -10.95 15.61 -17.91
CA ASP A 302 -11.43 16.04 -16.60
C ASP A 302 -11.75 14.84 -15.68
N VAL A 303 -11.43 15.02 -14.43
CA VAL A 303 -11.66 14.03 -13.36
C VAL A 303 -12.57 14.64 -12.31
N TRP A 304 -13.56 13.89 -11.91
CA TRP A 304 -14.43 14.26 -10.80
C TRP A 304 -13.88 13.66 -9.50
N LEU A 305 -13.71 14.55 -8.51
CA LEU A 305 -13.27 14.19 -7.16
C LEU A 305 -14.40 14.45 -6.18
N VAL A 306 -14.55 13.54 -5.23
CA VAL A 306 -15.53 13.64 -4.14
C VAL A 306 -14.81 13.72 -2.81
N THR A 307 -15.26 14.63 -1.93
CA THR A 307 -14.68 14.85 -0.61
C THR A 307 -15.76 15.10 0.45
N ASN A 308 -15.45 14.76 1.71
CA ASN A 308 -16.24 15.17 2.88
C ASN A 308 -15.80 16.49 3.49
N VAL A 309 -14.80 17.14 2.93
CA VAL A 309 -14.43 18.51 3.29
C VAL A 309 -15.38 19.44 2.53
N LEU A 310 -16.41 19.94 3.22
CA LEU A 310 -17.49 20.70 2.61
C LEU A 310 -17.11 22.17 2.40
N ASP A 311 -16.23 22.68 3.22
CA ASP A 311 -15.70 24.04 3.17
C ASP A 311 -14.64 24.16 2.07
N GLU A 312 -14.84 25.12 1.15
CA GLU A 312 -13.94 25.40 0.01
C GLU A 312 -12.62 26.02 0.44
N ASP A 313 -12.65 26.85 1.48
CA ASP A 313 -11.45 27.52 1.98
C ASP A 313 -10.52 26.51 2.67
N ARG A 314 -11.11 25.50 3.31
CA ARG A 314 -10.34 24.43 3.94
C ARG A 314 -9.70 23.46 2.94
N LEU A 315 -10.37 23.13 1.83
CA LEU A 315 -9.82 22.31 0.76
C LEU A 315 -10.11 22.97 -0.59
N PRO A 316 -9.32 23.97 -0.99
CA PRO A 316 -9.48 24.62 -2.29
C PRO A 316 -9.30 23.64 -3.44
N ARG A 317 -9.98 23.91 -4.56
CA ARG A 317 -9.88 23.12 -5.79
C ARG A 317 -8.44 22.91 -6.26
N GLY A 318 -7.58 23.92 -6.12
CA GLY A 318 -6.15 23.84 -6.46
C GLY A 318 -5.42 22.78 -5.63
N SER A 319 -5.63 22.77 -4.31
CA SER A 319 -5.07 21.81 -3.38
C SER A 319 -5.63 20.40 -3.62
N ALA A 320 -6.94 20.26 -3.86
CA ALA A 320 -7.55 18.98 -4.22
C ALA A 320 -6.90 18.39 -5.49
N GLY A 321 -6.74 19.20 -6.54
CA GLY A 321 -6.06 18.79 -7.76
C GLY A 321 -4.57 18.44 -7.56
N LYS A 322 -3.86 19.18 -6.70
CA LYS A 322 -2.46 18.91 -6.31
C LYS A 322 -2.34 17.54 -5.61
N PHE A 323 -3.14 17.29 -4.58
CA PHE A 323 -3.11 16.03 -3.84
C PHE A 323 -3.49 14.85 -4.72
N TYR A 324 -4.50 14.99 -5.58
CA TYR A 324 -4.89 13.93 -6.49
C TYR A 324 -3.78 13.61 -7.53
N ARG A 325 -3.07 14.61 -8.05
CA ARG A 325 -1.90 14.37 -8.91
C ARG A 325 -0.75 13.67 -8.19
N TRP A 326 -0.54 13.94 -6.89
CA TRP A 326 0.47 13.25 -6.10
C TRP A 326 0.18 11.76 -5.94
N ARG A 327 -1.08 11.35 -5.98
CA ARG A 327 -1.45 9.94 -5.94
C ARG A 327 -0.74 9.11 -7.03
N TRP A 328 -0.61 9.66 -8.22
CA TRP A 328 0.08 8.99 -9.34
C TRP A 328 1.56 8.72 -9.07
N ARG A 329 2.20 9.48 -8.20
CA ARG A 329 3.59 9.19 -7.77
C ARG A 329 3.69 7.88 -6.99
N ASN A 330 2.64 7.45 -6.31
CA ASN A 330 2.60 6.18 -5.59
C ASN A 330 2.54 4.98 -6.55
N GLU A 331 1.85 5.09 -7.68
CA GLU A 331 1.82 4.03 -8.69
C GLU A 331 3.24 3.77 -9.23
N MET A 332 4.08 4.79 -9.34
CA MET A 332 5.50 4.62 -9.71
C MET A 332 6.29 3.86 -8.64
N CYS A 333 6.02 4.07 -7.35
CA CYS A 333 6.66 3.27 -6.29
C CYS A 333 6.28 1.78 -6.34
N HIS A 334 5.15 1.43 -6.93
CA HIS A 334 4.73 0.03 -7.12
C HIS A 334 5.25 -0.57 -8.44
N SER A 335 5.51 0.25 -9.46
CA SER A 335 6.04 -0.21 -10.76
C SER A 335 7.53 -0.54 -10.72
N ASP A 336 8.27 0.05 -9.79
CA ASP A 336 9.71 -0.19 -9.61
C ASP A 336 10.02 -1.48 -8.84
N TYR A 337 9.00 -2.16 -8.31
CA TYR A 337 9.18 -3.53 -7.82
C TYR A 337 9.28 -4.47 -9.02
N PRO A 338 10.41 -5.19 -9.20
CA PRO A 338 10.53 -6.18 -10.25
C PRO A 338 9.35 -7.15 -10.14
N SER A 339 8.68 -7.40 -11.26
CA SER A 339 7.60 -8.39 -11.33
C SER A 339 8.08 -9.68 -10.68
N SER A 340 7.22 -10.36 -9.93
CA SER A 340 7.53 -11.58 -9.19
C SER A 340 8.26 -12.67 -10.01
N ALA A 341 8.24 -12.59 -11.33
CA ALA A 341 9.02 -13.41 -12.24
C ALA A 341 10.54 -13.22 -12.12
N SER A 342 11.02 -12.05 -11.67
CA SER A 342 12.46 -11.79 -11.47
C SER A 342 12.97 -12.17 -10.08
N LEU A 343 12.08 -12.35 -9.10
CA LEU A 343 12.47 -12.77 -7.75
C LEU A 343 12.72 -14.28 -7.63
N TYR A 344 12.27 -15.06 -8.62
CA TYR A 344 12.48 -16.51 -8.70
C TYR A 344 12.93 -16.86 -10.12
N PRO A 345 14.22 -16.74 -10.46
CA PRO A 345 14.73 -17.23 -11.73
C PRO A 345 14.62 -18.76 -11.73
N GLY A 346 13.64 -19.27 -12.50
CA GLY A 346 13.67 -20.55 -13.14
C GLY A 346 13.84 -21.81 -12.31
N ARG A 347 12.73 -22.53 -12.07
CA ARG A 347 12.73 -23.93 -12.48
C ARG A 347 12.13 -23.98 -13.88
N ARG A 348 12.98 -24.05 -14.90
CA ARG A 348 12.56 -24.60 -16.20
C ARG A 348 12.08 -26.02 -15.89
N ALA A 349 10.83 -26.31 -16.30
CA ALA A 349 10.34 -27.66 -16.32
C ALA A 349 11.28 -28.50 -17.20
N ALA A 350 11.86 -29.56 -16.62
CA ALA A 350 12.38 -30.68 -17.38
C ALA A 350 11.21 -31.55 -17.77
#